data_daeba482aaa178f310de3abe9cc8ef85
#
_entry.id   daeba482aaa178f310de3abe9cc8ef85
#
_cell.length_a   1.000
_cell.length_b   1.000
_cell.length_c   1.000
_cell.angle_alpha   90.00
_cell.angle_beta   90.00
_cell.angle_gamma   90.00
#
_symmetry.space_group_name_H-M   'P 1'
#
loop_
_entity.id
_entity.type
_entity.pdbx_description
1 polymer ?
#
loop_
_entity_poly.entity_id
_entity_poly.type
_entity_poly.pdbx_seq_one_letter_code
_entity_poly.pdbx_strand_id
1 'polypeptide(L)'
;MLEMNSGMFLQGRPAMGSWVTYGLGSENQNLPGFVVLHGSMPRGGKPIWAPGFLPKKFQPTAINGTNPIGNLTRRKSMDDQHQRAQLDILRAMNRVHGEPRSLERDLAARIESFELAYRMQTAAPEAMDVNQESKATQQAYGVDQKETQLVGRQCIMARRLIERGVRFVQLYAGTNGGGGGVADVPWDGHNDIGANHRIAAKSVDQPIGALLSDLKSRGMLEDTLVVWGGEFGRTSDAQSGKGRDHNPNAFTMWMAGGGIKGGAHYGASDEFGYKAVENRVSVNDLHATILHLLGIDHERLTYFFNGRDFRLTDVAGKVINEILCLLYTSDLPTNCVV
;
A
#
# COMPACT_ATOMS: atom_id res chain seq x y z
N MET A 1 11.45 0.30 -7.39
CA MET A 1 10.07 0.71 -6.99
C MET A 1 8.98 0.26 -7.97
N LEU A 2 9.05 0.52 -9.27
CA LEU A 2 7.98 0.07 -10.20
C LEU A 2 7.76 -1.44 -10.13
N GLU A 3 8.82 -2.23 -10.22
CA GLU A 3 8.73 -3.69 -10.18
C GLU A 3 8.11 -4.20 -8.88
N MET A 4 8.53 -3.67 -7.73
CA MET A 4 7.95 -4.02 -6.43
C MET A 4 6.46 -3.71 -6.33
N ASN A 5 5.97 -2.70 -7.02
CA ASN A 5 4.57 -2.32 -6.96
C ASN A 5 3.69 -2.94 -8.05
N SER A 6 4.27 -3.30 -9.20
CA SER A 6 3.49 -3.71 -10.39
C SER A 6 3.98 -4.99 -11.08
N GLY A 7 4.99 -5.67 -10.51
CA GLY A 7 5.60 -6.87 -11.11
C GLY A 7 6.40 -6.59 -12.39
N MET A 8 6.60 -5.30 -12.74
CA MET A 8 7.27 -4.91 -13.97
C MET A 8 8.06 -3.61 -13.79
N PHE A 9 9.22 -3.51 -14.41
CA PHE A 9 10.06 -2.30 -14.36
C PHE A 9 9.60 -1.18 -15.32
N LEU A 10 8.66 -1.47 -16.23
CA LEU A 10 8.09 -0.50 -17.16
C LEU A 10 6.82 0.16 -16.58
N GLN A 11 6.64 1.46 -16.86
CA GLN A 11 5.42 2.18 -16.52
C GLN A 11 4.20 1.68 -17.31
N GLY A 12 3.02 1.94 -16.80
CA GLY A 12 1.74 1.61 -17.45
C GLY A 12 1.10 0.30 -16.97
N ARG A 13 1.81 -0.47 -16.13
CA ARG A 13 1.22 -1.64 -15.45
C ARG A 13 0.48 -1.22 -14.18
N PRO A 14 -0.64 -1.89 -13.87
CA PRO A 14 -1.36 -1.64 -12.62
C PRO A 14 -0.53 -2.03 -11.39
N ALA A 15 -0.60 -1.22 -10.35
CA ALA A 15 -0.01 -1.55 -9.05
C ALA A 15 -0.77 -2.71 -8.37
N MET A 16 -0.11 -3.43 -7.47
CA MET A 16 -0.65 -4.56 -6.73
C MET A 16 -1.97 -4.21 -6.02
N GLY A 17 -2.07 -3.07 -5.33
CA GLY A 17 -3.30 -2.64 -4.69
C GLY A 17 -4.46 -2.41 -5.66
N SER A 18 -4.18 -2.00 -6.91
CA SER A 18 -5.20 -1.91 -7.97
C SER A 18 -5.66 -3.29 -8.44
N TRP A 19 -4.77 -4.27 -8.53
CA TRP A 19 -5.12 -5.65 -8.84
C TRP A 19 -5.94 -6.29 -7.72
N VAL A 20 -5.55 -6.09 -6.46
CA VAL A 20 -6.29 -6.58 -5.29
C VAL A 20 -7.71 -6.02 -5.27
N THR A 21 -7.87 -4.71 -5.47
CA THR A 21 -9.20 -4.09 -5.50
C THR A 21 -10.00 -4.47 -6.75
N TYR A 22 -9.35 -4.77 -7.87
CA TYR A 22 -10.00 -5.32 -9.06
C TYR A 22 -10.55 -6.73 -8.79
N GLY A 23 -9.79 -7.59 -8.11
CA GLY A 23 -10.19 -8.96 -7.81
C GLY A 23 -11.23 -9.08 -6.69
N LEU A 24 -11.04 -8.37 -5.59
CA LEU A 24 -11.86 -8.51 -4.36
C LEU A 24 -12.88 -7.37 -4.16
N GLY A 25 -12.72 -6.23 -4.85
CA GLY A 25 -13.52 -5.05 -4.57
C GLY A 25 -13.17 -4.39 -3.22
N SER A 26 -14.15 -3.73 -2.63
CA SER A 26 -14.05 -3.10 -1.31
C SER A 26 -15.21 -3.56 -0.43
N GLU A 27 -14.97 -3.81 0.84
CA GLU A 27 -16.02 -4.09 1.83
C GLU A 27 -16.73 -2.83 2.28
N ASN A 28 -16.09 -1.68 2.09
CA ASN A 28 -16.66 -0.38 2.46
C ASN A 28 -17.06 0.42 1.23
N GLN A 29 -18.33 0.85 1.20
CA GLN A 29 -18.86 1.69 0.12
C GLN A 29 -18.53 3.18 0.28
N ASN A 30 -18.06 3.60 1.46
CA ASN A 30 -17.82 5.01 1.81
C ASN A 30 -16.33 5.38 1.84
N LEU A 31 -15.45 4.39 1.71
CA LEU A 31 -14.00 4.55 1.66
C LEU A 31 -13.43 3.87 0.41
N PRO A 32 -12.29 4.34 -0.13
CA PRO A 32 -11.65 3.68 -1.26
C PRO A 32 -11.13 2.29 -0.86
N GLY A 33 -11.17 1.34 -1.78
CA GLY A 33 -10.61 -0.01 -1.54
C GLY A 33 -9.09 -0.04 -1.47
N PHE A 34 -8.43 0.95 -2.06
CA PHE A 34 -6.96 1.10 -2.04
C PHE A 34 -6.56 2.52 -1.59
N VAL A 35 -5.75 2.60 -0.55
CA VAL A 35 -5.23 3.85 0.02
C VAL A 35 -3.70 3.84 0.01
N VAL A 36 -3.10 4.96 -0.37
CA VAL A 36 -1.65 5.19 -0.28
C VAL A 36 -1.38 6.27 0.75
N LEU A 37 -0.58 5.94 1.76
CA LEU A 37 -0.12 6.87 2.79
C LEU A 37 1.34 7.24 2.53
N HIS A 38 1.66 8.54 2.51
CA HIS A 38 3.03 9.00 2.34
C HIS A 38 3.28 10.30 3.10
N GLY A 39 4.51 10.55 3.52
CA GLY A 39 4.92 11.82 4.11
C GLY A 39 5.30 12.83 3.03
N SER A 40 6.26 12.47 2.21
CA SER A 40 6.60 13.14 0.95
C SER A 40 6.38 12.21 -0.23
N MET A 41 6.40 12.75 -1.44
CA MET A 41 6.25 11.95 -2.65
C MET A 41 7.44 11.00 -2.80
N PRO A 42 7.25 9.67 -2.82
CA PRO A 42 8.35 8.74 -3.03
C PRO A 42 8.96 8.87 -4.44
N ARG A 43 10.19 8.39 -4.60
CA ARG A 43 10.86 8.35 -5.91
C ARG A 43 10.03 7.51 -6.89
N GLY A 44 9.86 8.00 -8.10
CA GLY A 44 8.96 7.42 -9.10
C GLY A 44 7.57 8.05 -9.13
N GLY A 45 7.17 8.76 -8.07
CA GLY A 45 5.93 9.54 -8.03
C GLY A 45 4.66 8.71 -8.20
N LYS A 46 3.58 9.32 -8.62
CA LYS A 46 2.28 8.66 -8.80
C LYS A 46 2.27 7.41 -9.71
N PRO A 47 3.11 7.28 -10.74
CA PRO A 47 3.14 6.07 -11.57
C PRO A 47 3.38 4.76 -10.81
N ILE A 48 4.07 4.80 -9.66
CA ILE A 48 4.39 3.58 -8.90
C ILE A 48 3.17 2.91 -8.24
N TRP A 49 2.06 3.63 -8.09
CA TRP A 49 0.80 3.09 -7.56
C TRP A 49 -0.39 3.31 -8.50
N ALA A 50 -0.13 3.65 -9.77
CA ALA A 50 -1.18 3.92 -10.72
C ALA A 50 -2.00 2.66 -11.05
N PRO A 51 -3.28 2.81 -11.46
CA PRO A 51 -4.09 1.70 -11.90
C PRO A 51 -3.67 1.17 -13.28
N GLY A 52 -2.71 1.81 -13.95
CA GLY A 52 -2.23 1.44 -15.27
C GLY A 52 -3.36 1.35 -16.29
N PHE A 53 -3.48 0.20 -16.93
CA PHE A 53 -4.56 -0.08 -17.89
C PHE A 53 -5.87 -0.55 -17.23
N LEU A 54 -5.90 -0.81 -15.92
CA LEU A 54 -7.15 -1.08 -15.21
C LEU A 54 -8.02 0.17 -15.15
N PRO A 55 -9.36 0.03 -15.09
CA PRO A 55 -10.27 1.17 -14.93
C PRO A 55 -9.90 2.07 -13.75
N LYS A 56 -10.06 3.37 -13.92
CA LYS A 56 -9.67 4.39 -12.91
C LYS A 56 -10.35 4.24 -11.56
N LYS A 57 -11.45 3.51 -11.46
CA LYS A 57 -12.10 3.20 -10.18
C LYS A 57 -11.22 2.37 -9.23
N PHE A 58 -10.21 1.69 -9.75
CA PHE A 58 -9.22 0.95 -8.98
C PHE A 58 -7.96 1.77 -8.65
N GLN A 59 -8.00 3.07 -8.95
CA GLN A 59 -6.93 4.00 -8.57
C GLN A 59 -6.95 4.21 -7.06
N PRO A 60 -5.77 4.27 -6.40
CA PRO A 60 -5.71 4.58 -4.98
C PRO A 60 -6.11 6.02 -4.69
N THR A 61 -6.60 6.23 -3.48
CA THR A 61 -6.63 7.55 -2.87
C THR A 61 -5.32 7.77 -2.12
N ALA A 62 -4.51 8.71 -2.60
CA ALA A 62 -3.26 9.07 -1.94
C ALA A 62 -3.52 10.13 -0.86
N ILE A 63 -3.02 9.87 0.35
CA ILE A 63 -3.16 10.72 1.53
C ILE A 63 -1.76 11.10 1.99
N ASN A 64 -1.49 12.39 2.05
CA ASN A 64 -0.29 12.88 2.69
C ASN A 64 -0.52 12.89 4.22
N GLY A 65 0.34 12.21 4.98
CA GLY A 65 0.23 12.10 6.44
C GLY A 65 0.30 13.43 7.19
N THR A 66 0.78 14.50 6.55
CA THR A 66 0.85 15.86 7.11
C THR A 66 -0.29 16.76 6.65
N ASN A 67 -1.03 16.39 5.59
CA ASN A 67 -2.07 17.21 5.01
C ASN A 67 -3.28 16.33 4.65
N PRO A 68 -4.48 16.59 5.18
CA PRO A 68 -5.66 15.79 4.89
C PRO A 68 -5.97 15.77 3.38
N ILE A 69 -6.84 14.86 2.96
CA ILE A 69 -7.25 14.73 1.55
C ILE A 69 -7.71 16.09 1.02
N GLY A 70 -7.00 16.59 0.01
CA GLY A 70 -7.34 17.85 -0.63
C GLY A 70 -8.76 17.85 -1.19
N ASN A 71 -9.48 18.95 -1.03
CA ASN A 71 -10.85 19.14 -1.55
C ASN A 71 -11.92 18.18 -0.98
N LEU A 72 -11.63 17.48 0.12
CA LEU A 72 -12.62 16.63 0.78
C LEU A 72 -13.68 17.48 1.50
N THR A 73 -13.28 18.64 2.02
CA THR A 73 -14.19 19.52 2.74
C THR A 73 -15.15 20.21 1.77
N ARG A 74 -16.44 20.13 2.09
CA ARG A 74 -17.50 20.84 1.36
C ARG A 74 -17.26 22.35 1.38
N ARG A 75 -17.60 23.04 0.29
CA ARG A 75 -17.57 24.50 0.26
C ARG A 75 -18.56 25.08 1.28
N LYS A 76 -18.17 26.13 2.01
CA LYS A 76 -19.02 26.76 3.04
C LYS A 76 -20.39 27.24 2.52
N SER A 77 -20.47 27.58 1.23
CA SER A 77 -21.69 28.05 0.58
C SER A 77 -22.63 26.91 0.12
N MET A 78 -22.30 25.67 0.38
CA MET A 78 -23.03 24.49 -0.11
C MET A 78 -23.34 23.57 1.08
N ASP A 79 -24.62 23.39 1.37
CA ASP A 79 -25.06 22.38 2.32
C ASP A 79 -25.15 20.98 1.70
N ASP A 80 -25.46 19.98 2.50
CA ASP A 80 -25.53 18.59 2.08
C ASP A 80 -26.64 18.33 1.05
N GLN A 81 -27.81 18.96 1.27
CA GLN A 81 -28.97 18.79 0.40
C GLN A 81 -28.71 19.35 -1.00
N HIS A 82 -28.13 20.54 -1.09
CA HIS A 82 -27.75 21.13 -2.36
C HIS A 82 -26.68 20.33 -3.09
N GLN A 83 -25.66 19.85 -2.36
CA GLN A 83 -24.62 19.00 -2.96
C GLN A 83 -25.20 17.71 -3.48
N ARG A 84 -26.08 17.03 -2.72
CA ARG A 84 -26.75 15.81 -3.16
C ARG A 84 -27.58 16.05 -4.41
N ALA A 85 -28.38 17.11 -4.44
CA ALA A 85 -29.19 17.47 -5.59
C ALA A 85 -28.33 17.71 -6.86
N GLN A 86 -27.18 18.40 -6.72
CA GLN A 86 -26.25 18.57 -7.84
C GLN A 86 -25.69 17.24 -8.35
N LEU A 87 -25.32 16.33 -7.45
CA LEU A 87 -24.83 15.01 -7.84
C LEU A 87 -25.91 14.16 -8.52
N ASP A 88 -27.17 14.25 -8.08
CA ASP A 88 -28.29 13.55 -8.69
C ASP A 88 -28.57 14.05 -10.11
N ILE A 89 -28.51 15.37 -10.31
CA ILE A 89 -28.61 15.97 -11.66
C ILE A 89 -27.46 15.49 -12.55
N LEU A 90 -26.21 15.55 -12.05
CA LEU A 90 -25.06 15.08 -12.80
C LEU A 90 -25.16 13.58 -13.15
N ARG A 91 -25.66 12.76 -12.21
CA ARG A 91 -25.90 11.33 -12.45
C ARG A 91 -26.93 11.12 -13.56
N ALA A 92 -28.04 11.87 -13.54
CA ALA A 92 -29.07 11.79 -14.57
C ALA A 92 -28.51 12.21 -15.94
N MET A 93 -27.82 13.32 -16.02
CA MET A 93 -27.16 13.78 -17.25
C MET A 93 -26.12 12.77 -17.77
N ASN A 94 -25.29 12.23 -16.89
CA ASN A 94 -24.29 11.24 -17.25
C ASN A 94 -24.90 9.94 -17.74
N ARG A 95 -26.04 9.51 -17.18
CA ARG A 95 -26.77 8.32 -17.67
C ARG A 95 -27.22 8.52 -19.13
N VAL A 96 -27.89 9.64 -19.44
CA VAL A 96 -28.31 9.97 -20.80
C VAL A 96 -27.12 10.07 -21.75
N HIS A 97 -26.02 10.70 -21.29
CA HIS A 97 -24.82 10.84 -22.09
C HIS A 97 -24.08 9.49 -22.28
N GLY A 98 -24.15 8.60 -21.31
CA GLY A 98 -23.47 7.30 -21.33
C GLY A 98 -24.21 6.21 -22.13
N GLU A 99 -25.53 6.31 -22.29
CA GLU A 99 -26.31 5.31 -23.05
C GLU A 99 -25.76 5.03 -24.46
N PRO A 100 -25.44 6.04 -25.29
CA PRO A 100 -24.81 5.82 -26.59
C PRO A 100 -23.31 5.48 -26.51
N ARG A 101 -22.71 5.56 -25.32
CA ARG A 101 -21.27 5.39 -25.05
C ARG A 101 -21.00 4.28 -24.02
N SER A 102 -21.83 3.26 -23.98
CA SER A 102 -21.74 2.15 -23.02
C SER A 102 -20.40 1.43 -23.02
N LEU A 103 -19.61 1.57 -24.08
CA LEU A 103 -18.25 1.02 -24.19
C LEU A 103 -17.16 1.93 -23.58
N GLU A 104 -17.48 3.18 -23.21
CA GLU A 104 -16.54 4.10 -22.57
C GLU A 104 -16.42 3.83 -21.07
N ARG A 105 -15.61 2.82 -20.70
CA ARG A 105 -15.38 2.40 -19.29
C ARG A 105 -14.87 3.52 -18.40
N ASP A 106 -14.10 4.47 -18.96
CA ASP A 106 -13.56 5.64 -18.22
C ASP A 106 -14.65 6.61 -17.78
N LEU A 107 -15.73 6.75 -18.54
CA LEU A 107 -16.87 7.62 -18.16
C LEU A 107 -17.60 7.05 -16.93
N ALA A 108 -17.92 5.76 -16.94
CA ALA A 108 -18.55 5.09 -15.80
C ALA A 108 -17.69 5.19 -14.53
N ALA A 109 -16.39 4.92 -14.66
CA ALA A 109 -15.45 5.01 -13.54
C ALA A 109 -15.35 6.44 -12.97
N ARG A 110 -15.46 7.47 -13.82
CA ARG A 110 -15.46 8.88 -13.39
C ARG A 110 -16.74 9.22 -12.60
N ILE A 111 -17.87 8.72 -13.00
CA ILE A 111 -19.16 8.91 -12.29
C ILE A 111 -19.06 8.26 -10.90
N GLU A 112 -18.62 7.00 -10.84
CA GLU A 112 -18.42 6.28 -9.57
C GLU A 112 -17.45 7.04 -8.63
N SER A 113 -16.40 7.67 -9.16
CA SER A 113 -15.43 8.42 -8.36
C SER A 113 -16.02 9.68 -7.71
N PHE A 114 -16.97 10.37 -8.35
CA PHE A 114 -17.66 11.51 -7.74
C PHE A 114 -18.57 11.06 -6.59
N GLU A 115 -19.28 9.95 -6.75
CA GLU A 115 -20.11 9.40 -5.70
C GLU A 115 -19.29 8.92 -4.50
N LEU A 116 -18.15 8.27 -4.74
CA LEU A 116 -17.24 7.88 -3.69
C LEU A 116 -16.68 9.13 -2.97
N ALA A 117 -16.24 10.15 -3.70
CA ALA A 117 -15.73 11.39 -3.12
C ALA A 117 -16.77 12.08 -2.21
N TYR A 118 -18.04 12.06 -2.58
CA TYR A 118 -19.12 12.59 -1.75
C TYR A 118 -19.27 11.78 -0.45
N ARG A 119 -19.34 10.45 -0.52
CA ARG A 119 -19.43 9.60 0.67
C ARG A 119 -18.21 9.71 1.58
N MET A 120 -17.02 9.88 1.00
CA MET A 120 -15.78 10.10 1.72
C MET A 120 -15.77 11.40 2.55
N GLN A 121 -16.55 12.42 2.19
CA GLN A 121 -16.59 13.68 2.94
C GLN A 121 -16.98 13.49 4.41
N THR A 122 -17.77 12.48 4.71
CA THR A 122 -18.16 12.14 6.09
C THR A 122 -17.26 11.04 6.68
N ALA A 123 -17.02 9.96 5.92
CA ALA A 123 -16.34 8.77 6.44
C ALA A 123 -14.83 8.93 6.59
N ALA A 124 -14.18 9.61 5.62
CA ALA A 124 -12.73 9.69 5.62
C ALA A 124 -12.14 10.57 6.74
N PRO A 125 -12.69 11.76 7.09
CA PRO A 125 -12.19 12.55 8.21
C PRO A 125 -12.20 11.78 9.53
N GLU A 126 -13.27 11.05 9.82
CA GLU A 126 -13.39 10.22 11.03
C GLU A 126 -12.37 9.07 11.00
N ALA A 127 -12.28 8.34 9.89
CA ALA A 127 -11.34 7.23 9.76
C ALA A 127 -9.88 7.65 9.95
N MET A 128 -9.53 8.88 9.55
CA MET A 128 -8.15 9.39 9.58
C MET A 128 -7.84 10.22 10.83
N ASP A 129 -8.80 10.53 11.68
CA ASP A 129 -8.56 11.34 12.88
C ASP A 129 -7.86 10.52 13.96
N VAL A 130 -6.54 10.62 13.98
CA VAL A 130 -5.67 9.98 14.98
C VAL A 130 -5.91 10.51 16.39
N ASN A 131 -6.49 11.71 16.54
CA ASN A 131 -6.75 12.29 17.87
C ASN A 131 -7.91 11.59 18.61
N GLN A 132 -8.70 10.78 17.92
CA GLN A 132 -9.72 9.92 18.55
C GLN A 132 -9.12 8.73 19.29
N GLU A 133 -7.86 8.40 19.04
CA GLU A 133 -7.17 7.34 19.76
C GLU A 133 -6.79 7.79 21.17
N SER A 134 -6.76 6.83 22.11
CA SER A 134 -6.31 7.09 23.46
C SER A 134 -4.86 7.64 23.48
N LYS A 135 -4.52 8.41 24.50
CA LYS A 135 -3.12 8.87 24.67
C LYS A 135 -2.16 7.70 24.77
N ALA A 136 -2.55 6.60 25.42
CA ALA A 136 -1.74 5.39 25.52
C ALA A 136 -1.47 4.78 24.13
N THR A 137 -2.50 4.70 23.27
CA THR A 137 -2.34 4.25 21.89
C THR A 137 -1.41 5.19 21.12
N GLN A 138 -1.62 6.50 21.19
CA GLN A 138 -0.77 7.46 20.49
C GLN A 138 0.70 7.37 20.94
N GLN A 139 0.96 7.19 22.24
CA GLN A 139 2.30 6.99 22.80
C GLN A 139 2.90 5.66 22.33
N ALA A 140 2.14 4.57 22.33
CA ALA A 140 2.63 3.28 21.83
C ALA A 140 3.16 3.37 20.39
N TYR A 141 2.46 4.11 19.53
CA TYR A 141 2.87 4.36 18.15
C TYR A 141 3.93 5.49 18.01
N GLY A 142 4.35 6.10 19.10
CA GLY A 142 5.35 7.19 19.09
C GLY A 142 4.88 8.48 18.43
N VAL A 143 3.58 8.78 18.48
CA VAL A 143 3.02 10.00 17.87
C VAL A 143 3.48 11.28 18.58
N ASP A 144 3.86 11.17 19.83
CA ASP A 144 4.38 12.25 20.69
C ASP A 144 5.89 12.49 20.51
N GLN A 145 6.59 11.67 19.72
CA GLN A 145 8.03 11.77 19.50
C GLN A 145 8.32 12.27 18.08
N LYS A 146 9.24 13.22 17.96
CA LYS A 146 9.58 13.88 16.69
C LYS A 146 10.00 12.90 15.58
N GLU A 147 10.78 11.88 15.94
CA GLU A 147 11.34 10.92 14.98
C GLU A 147 10.34 9.93 14.44
N THR A 148 9.36 9.53 15.25
CA THR A 148 8.37 8.48 14.91
C THR A 148 7.01 9.03 14.57
N GLN A 149 6.73 10.29 14.90
CA GLN A 149 5.41 10.93 14.79
C GLN A 149 4.73 10.70 13.43
N LEU A 150 5.46 10.91 12.34
CA LEU A 150 4.89 10.79 11.00
C LEU A 150 4.43 9.36 10.71
N VAL A 151 5.35 8.40 10.87
CA VAL A 151 5.06 6.98 10.60
C VAL A 151 4.07 6.43 11.62
N GLY A 152 4.16 6.84 12.88
CA GLY A 152 3.19 6.47 13.92
C GLY A 152 1.77 6.87 13.58
N ARG A 153 1.56 8.11 13.12
CA ARG A 153 0.25 8.57 12.63
C ARG A 153 -0.22 7.78 11.42
N GLN A 154 0.68 7.49 10.47
CA GLN A 154 0.34 6.70 9.28
C GLN A 154 -0.03 5.26 9.64
N CYS A 155 0.69 4.61 10.57
CA CYS A 155 0.36 3.27 11.04
C CYS A 155 -1.00 3.22 11.77
N ILE A 156 -1.33 4.22 12.61
CA ILE A 156 -2.67 4.33 13.21
C ILE A 156 -3.72 4.49 12.11
N MET A 157 -3.50 5.37 11.13
CA MET A 157 -4.44 5.55 10.02
C MET A 157 -4.62 4.26 9.22
N ALA A 158 -3.53 3.53 8.92
CA ALA A 158 -3.58 2.26 8.22
C ALA A 158 -4.48 1.25 8.97
N ARG A 159 -4.25 1.06 10.28
CA ARG A 159 -5.07 0.17 11.12
C ARG A 159 -6.55 0.60 11.09
N ARG A 160 -6.85 1.89 11.30
CA ARG A 160 -8.21 2.42 11.30
C ARG A 160 -8.92 2.26 9.95
N LEU A 161 -8.19 2.38 8.85
CA LEU A 161 -8.72 2.17 7.50
C LEU A 161 -9.05 0.69 7.26
N ILE A 162 -8.15 -0.23 7.63
CA ILE A 162 -8.39 -1.69 7.55
C ILE A 162 -9.58 -2.09 8.44
N GLU A 163 -9.64 -1.60 9.67
CA GLU A 163 -10.76 -1.84 10.61
C GLU A 163 -12.12 -1.42 10.02
N ARG A 164 -12.11 -0.49 9.06
CA ARG A 164 -13.31 0.00 8.35
C ARG A 164 -13.52 -0.63 6.97
N GLY A 165 -12.82 -1.71 6.65
CA GLY A 165 -13.00 -2.48 5.41
C GLY A 165 -12.27 -1.92 4.19
N VAL A 166 -11.25 -1.06 4.36
CA VAL A 166 -10.31 -0.73 3.28
C VAL A 166 -9.47 -1.97 2.99
N ARG A 167 -9.45 -2.43 1.75
CA ARG A 167 -8.84 -3.72 1.38
C ARG A 167 -7.32 -3.69 1.34
N PHE A 168 -6.74 -2.58 0.89
CA PHE A 168 -5.31 -2.45 0.68
C PHE A 168 -4.81 -1.08 1.09
N VAL A 169 -3.87 -1.03 2.03
CA VAL A 169 -3.21 0.21 2.46
C VAL A 169 -1.72 0.07 2.20
N GLN A 170 -1.18 0.99 1.40
CA GLN A 170 0.24 1.07 1.10
C GLN A 170 0.85 2.28 1.80
N LEU A 171 1.88 2.06 2.62
CA LEU A 171 2.55 3.09 3.39
C LEU A 171 3.99 3.26 2.91
N TYR A 172 4.35 4.47 2.53
CA TYR A 172 5.72 4.84 2.20
C TYR A 172 6.38 5.51 3.39
N ALA A 173 7.27 4.76 4.06
CA ALA A 173 8.09 5.26 5.15
C ALA A 173 9.44 5.73 4.62
N GLY A 174 9.86 6.92 5.04
CA GLY A 174 11.04 7.60 4.53
C GLY A 174 10.70 8.58 3.42
N THR A 175 11.53 9.57 3.26
CA THR A 175 11.23 10.71 2.42
C THR A 175 12.36 11.02 1.46
N ASN A 176 12.08 11.81 0.44
CA ASN A 176 13.04 12.26 -0.56
C ASN A 176 14.00 13.35 -0.07
N GLY A 177 14.14 13.56 1.24
CA GLY A 177 15.14 14.47 1.81
C GLY A 177 14.88 15.95 1.51
N GLY A 178 13.61 16.36 1.46
CA GLY A 178 13.25 17.76 1.13
C GLY A 178 12.94 18.67 2.32
N GLY A 179 12.88 18.18 3.53
CA GLY A 179 12.26 18.88 4.65
C GLY A 179 13.09 19.17 5.89
N GLY A 180 14.37 18.84 5.92
CA GLY A 180 15.26 19.25 7.02
C GLY A 180 14.93 18.69 8.42
N GLY A 181 14.00 17.74 8.54
CA GLY A 181 13.66 17.06 9.78
C GLY A 181 14.27 15.66 9.87
N VAL A 182 14.56 15.18 11.08
CA VAL A 182 15.13 13.83 11.33
C VAL A 182 14.19 12.73 10.81
N ALA A 183 12.86 12.98 10.76
CA ALA A 183 11.88 12.07 10.20
C ALA A 183 11.89 11.98 8.66
N ASP A 184 12.71 12.77 7.99
CA ASP A 184 12.71 12.97 6.54
C ASP A 184 14.01 12.45 5.88
N VAL A 185 14.69 11.51 6.52
CA VAL A 185 15.91 10.91 5.99
C VAL A 185 15.55 9.77 5.04
N PRO A 186 15.96 9.84 3.76
CA PRO A 186 15.76 8.75 2.83
C PRO A 186 16.61 7.54 3.23
N TRP A 187 16.12 6.33 2.93
CA TRP A 187 16.87 5.08 3.12
C TRP A 187 18.07 4.93 2.16
N ASP A 188 18.38 5.95 1.39
CA ASP A 188 19.39 5.96 0.34
C ASP A 188 20.77 6.34 0.84
N GLY A 189 21.44 5.41 1.55
CA GLY A 189 22.67 5.63 2.32
C GLY A 189 23.96 5.51 1.50
N HIS A 190 24.20 6.39 0.52
CA HIS A 190 25.39 6.38 -0.34
C HIS A 190 26.66 6.95 0.32
N ASN A 191 26.58 7.68 1.42
CA ASN A 191 27.73 8.32 2.06
C ASN A 191 28.11 7.66 3.41
N ASP A 192 27.14 7.51 4.31
CA ASP A 192 27.27 6.81 5.60
C ASP A 192 26.00 6.04 5.87
N ILE A 193 26.03 4.74 5.54
CA ILE A 193 24.86 3.87 5.70
C ILE A 193 24.52 3.66 7.16
N GLY A 194 25.52 3.59 8.04
CA GLY A 194 25.33 3.35 9.47
C GLY A 194 24.58 4.51 10.14
N ALA A 195 24.97 5.75 9.84
CA ALA A 195 24.27 6.93 10.34
C ALA A 195 22.88 7.05 9.73
N ASN A 196 22.76 6.89 8.40
CA ASN A 196 21.51 6.98 7.66
C ASN A 196 20.47 5.95 8.16
N HIS A 197 20.81 4.67 8.15
CA HIS A 197 19.87 3.61 8.51
C HIS A 197 19.50 3.65 9.99
N ARG A 198 20.37 4.10 10.88
CA ARG A 198 20.05 4.27 12.31
C ARG A 198 18.95 5.29 12.52
N ILE A 199 18.97 6.40 11.78
CA ILE A 199 17.94 7.44 11.82
C ILE A 199 16.64 6.92 11.19
N ALA A 200 16.75 6.32 10.01
CA ALA A 200 15.59 5.80 9.29
C ALA A 200 14.90 4.66 10.05
N ALA A 201 15.67 3.70 10.60
CA ALA A 201 15.13 2.62 11.41
C ALA A 201 14.43 3.15 12.68
N LYS A 202 15.02 4.13 13.37
CA LYS A 202 14.39 4.75 14.54
C LYS A 202 13.00 5.32 14.21
N SER A 203 12.79 5.83 13.00
CA SER A 203 11.51 6.42 12.61
C SER A 203 10.39 5.40 12.40
N VAL A 204 10.73 4.13 12.13
CA VAL A 204 9.76 3.09 11.76
C VAL A 204 9.62 1.98 12.80
N ASP A 205 10.65 1.70 13.59
CA ASP A 205 10.72 0.52 14.47
C ASP A 205 9.57 0.49 15.50
N GLN A 206 9.45 1.54 16.31
CA GLN A 206 8.37 1.65 17.31
C GLN A 206 6.98 1.67 16.66
N PRO A 207 6.69 2.47 15.61
CA PRO A 207 5.39 2.45 14.92
C PRO A 207 5.00 1.08 14.37
N ILE A 208 5.93 0.35 13.78
CA ILE A 208 5.67 -0.99 13.22
C ILE A 208 5.39 -1.98 14.35
N GLY A 209 6.22 -1.99 15.40
CA GLY A 209 5.98 -2.84 16.57
C GLY A 209 4.63 -2.58 17.24
N ALA A 210 4.24 -1.30 17.34
CA ALA A 210 2.92 -0.92 17.83
C ALA A 210 1.79 -1.38 16.91
N LEU A 211 1.94 -1.24 15.57
CA LEU A 211 0.95 -1.71 14.62
C LEU A 211 0.69 -3.22 14.75
N LEU A 212 1.74 -4.02 14.79
CA LEU A 212 1.62 -5.47 14.94
C LEU A 212 0.97 -5.86 16.26
N SER A 213 1.36 -5.20 17.36
CA SER A 213 0.81 -5.44 18.69
C SER A 213 -0.68 -5.03 18.77
N ASP A 214 -1.05 -3.89 18.18
CA ASP A 214 -2.41 -3.38 18.17
C ASP A 214 -3.33 -4.27 17.31
N LEU A 215 -2.88 -4.65 16.10
CA LEU A 215 -3.60 -5.61 15.25
C LEU A 215 -3.82 -6.94 15.98
N LYS A 216 -2.79 -7.46 16.64
CA LYS A 216 -2.88 -8.70 17.42
C LYS A 216 -3.85 -8.58 18.57
N SER A 217 -3.77 -7.50 19.36
CA SER A 217 -4.65 -7.30 20.54
C SER A 217 -6.12 -7.11 20.17
N ARG A 218 -6.41 -6.63 18.97
CA ARG A 218 -7.75 -6.48 18.40
C ARG A 218 -8.26 -7.73 17.68
N GLY A 219 -7.47 -8.81 17.59
CA GLY A 219 -7.82 -10.00 16.81
C GLY A 219 -7.83 -9.77 15.31
N MET A 220 -7.22 -8.69 14.82
CA MET A 220 -7.19 -8.34 13.39
C MET A 220 -5.97 -8.92 12.65
N LEU A 221 -4.92 -9.34 13.37
CA LEU A 221 -3.66 -9.77 12.73
C LEU A 221 -3.84 -11.08 11.95
N GLU A 222 -4.78 -11.93 12.34
CA GLU A 222 -5.08 -13.17 11.63
C GLU A 222 -5.65 -12.91 10.24
N ASP A 223 -6.44 -11.84 10.08
CA ASP A 223 -7.10 -11.44 8.84
C ASP A 223 -6.39 -10.25 8.15
N THR A 224 -5.21 -9.85 8.62
CA THR A 224 -4.44 -8.75 8.06
C THR A 224 -3.02 -9.17 7.78
N LEU A 225 -2.64 -9.22 6.50
CA LEU A 225 -1.27 -9.42 6.09
C LEU A 225 -0.51 -8.11 6.16
N VAL A 226 0.54 -8.06 6.97
CA VAL A 226 1.48 -6.94 7.04
C VAL A 226 2.76 -7.33 6.32
N VAL A 227 3.14 -6.54 5.32
CA VAL A 227 4.37 -6.74 4.53
C VAL A 227 5.27 -5.53 4.70
N TRP A 228 6.56 -5.76 4.93
CA TRP A 228 7.56 -4.71 5.01
C TRP A 228 8.79 -5.06 4.19
N GLY A 229 9.33 -4.09 3.49
CA GLY A 229 10.56 -4.23 2.73
C GLY A 229 10.94 -2.99 1.94
N GLY A 230 12.06 -3.09 1.26
CA GLY A 230 12.53 -2.12 0.28
C GLY A 230 12.51 -2.72 -1.12
N GLU A 231 12.84 -1.89 -2.12
CA GLU A 231 12.86 -2.30 -3.52
C GLU A 231 14.18 -2.97 -3.96
N PHE A 232 15.21 -2.90 -3.13
CA PHE A 232 16.52 -3.54 -3.31
C PHE A 232 17.29 -3.54 -1.98
N GLY A 233 18.38 -4.32 -1.93
CA GLY A 233 19.35 -4.32 -0.84
C GLY A 233 20.51 -3.37 -1.08
N ARG A 234 21.58 -3.60 -0.35
CA ARG A 234 22.83 -2.82 -0.45
C ARG A 234 24.01 -3.74 -0.69
N THR A 235 25.02 -3.25 -1.42
CA THR A 235 26.30 -3.95 -1.59
C THR A 235 27.02 -4.09 -0.28
N SER A 236 27.81 -5.15 -0.11
CA SER A 236 28.64 -5.35 1.08
C SER A 236 29.92 -4.54 1.05
N ASP A 237 30.37 -4.10 -0.11
CA ASP A 237 31.50 -3.19 -0.28
C ASP A 237 31.08 -1.72 -0.26
N ALA A 238 32.05 -0.86 0.05
CA ALA A 238 31.82 0.57 0.13
C ALA A 238 31.76 1.22 -1.25
N GLN A 239 30.74 2.03 -1.49
CA GLN A 239 30.67 2.87 -2.68
C GLN A 239 31.47 4.15 -2.49
N SER A 240 31.28 4.83 -1.36
CA SER A 240 31.99 6.06 -1.02
C SER A 240 32.16 6.13 0.49
N GLY A 241 33.39 6.08 0.99
CA GLY A 241 33.65 6.09 2.42
C GLY A 241 32.93 4.98 3.16
N LYS A 242 31.86 5.32 3.89
CA LYS A 242 31.01 4.39 4.65
C LYS A 242 29.66 4.09 3.98
N GLY A 243 29.45 4.55 2.77
CA GLY A 243 28.22 4.33 2.01
C GLY A 243 28.17 2.94 1.39
N ARG A 244 27.01 2.62 0.83
CA ARG A 244 26.77 1.38 0.08
C ARG A 244 25.97 1.69 -1.18
N ASP A 245 26.24 0.93 -2.25
CA ASP A 245 25.48 1.03 -3.50
C ASP A 245 24.22 0.15 -3.44
N HIS A 246 23.38 0.26 -4.45
CA HIS A 246 22.17 -0.54 -4.63
C HIS A 246 22.53 -1.98 -5.01
N ASN A 247 21.86 -2.94 -4.39
CA ASN A 247 21.98 -4.36 -4.74
C ASN A 247 20.59 -4.98 -4.98
N PRO A 248 20.15 -5.09 -6.23
CA PRO A 248 18.86 -5.71 -6.53
C PRO A 248 18.90 -7.25 -6.52
N ASN A 249 20.08 -7.87 -6.39
CA ASN A 249 20.24 -9.32 -6.52
C ASN A 249 20.05 -10.09 -5.20
N ALA A 250 20.06 -9.37 -4.07
CA ALA A 250 19.77 -9.93 -2.75
C ALA A 250 19.24 -8.85 -1.81
N PHE A 251 18.07 -9.07 -1.24
CA PHE A 251 17.50 -8.23 -0.18
C PHE A 251 16.46 -9.04 0.60
N THR A 252 16.12 -8.55 1.79
CA THR A 252 15.19 -9.21 2.70
C THR A 252 13.90 -8.43 2.80
N MET A 253 12.79 -9.18 2.81
CA MET A 253 11.47 -8.68 3.20
C MET A 253 10.96 -9.51 4.36
N TRP A 254 10.01 -8.98 5.14
CA TRP A 254 9.30 -9.78 6.13
C TRP A 254 7.79 -9.57 6.02
N MET A 255 7.06 -10.58 6.49
CA MET A 255 5.62 -10.59 6.55
C MET A 255 5.14 -11.04 7.93
N ALA A 256 3.96 -10.56 8.33
CA ALA A 256 3.32 -10.98 9.57
C ALA A 256 1.80 -11.02 9.41
N GLY A 257 1.14 -11.94 10.10
CA GLY A 257 -0.32 -12.10 10.03
C GLY A 257 -0.81 -12.72 8.73
N GLY A 258 -2.12 -12.67 8.49
CA GLY A 258 -2.74 -13.08 7.23
C GLY A 258 -2.36 -14.47 6.73
N GLY A 259 -2.17 -15.45 7.61
CA GLY A 259 -1.81 -16.82 7.23
C GLY A 259 -0.32 -17.09 7.04
N ILE A 260 0.57 -16.14 7.35
CA ILE A 260 2.02 -16.34 7.33
C ILE A 260 2.48 -17.11 8.58
N LYS A 261 3.36 -18.09 8.36
CA LYS A 261 4.00 -18.88 9.42
C LYS A 261 5.02 -18.02 10.18
N GLY A 262 4.71 -17.68 11.42
CA GLY A 262 5.58 -16.90 12.28
C GLY A 262 6.92 -17.57 12.56
N GLY A 263 8.04 -16.80 12.55
CA GLY A 263 9.38 -17.30 12.81
C GLY A 263 10.02 -18.11 11.67
N ALA A 264 9.37 -18.20 10.50
CA ALA A 264 9.92 -18.86 9.32
C ALA A 264 11.01 -17.99 8.67
N HIS A 265 12.06 -18.64 8.17
CA HIS A 265 13.06 -18.07 7.29
C HIS A 265 13.05 -18.83 5.97
N TYR A 266 13.12 -18.12 4.85
CA TYR A 266 13.08 -18.70 3.51
C TYR A 266 14.06 -18.00 2.59
N GLY A 267 15.00 -18.75 2.05
CA GLY A 267 16.06 -18.26 1.20
C GLY A 267 17.27 -17.75 1.96
N ALA A 268 18.40 -17.71 1.27
CA ALA A 268 19.64 -17.16 1.77
C ALA A 268 20.44 -16.49 0.64
N SER A 269 21.28 -15.52 1.02
CA SER A 269 22.30 -14.94 0.15
C SER A 269 23.59 -15.77 0.19
N ASP A 270 24.49 -15.49 -0.75
CA ASP A 270 25.90 -15.90 -0.63
C ASP A 270 26.55 -15.28 0.60
N GLU A 271 27.76 -15.75 0.93
CA GLU A 271 28.50 -15.31 2.12
C GLU A 271 28.84 -13.82 2.14
N PHE A 272 28.80 -13.15 1.00
CA PHE A 272 29.08 -11.73 0.86
C PHE A 272 27.82 -10.87 0.77
N GLY A 273 26.61 -11.49 0.70
CA GLY A 273 25.34 -10.78 0.57
C GLY A 273 25.10 -10.17 -0.81
N TYR A 274 25.80 -10.62 -1.85
CA TYR A 274 25.65 -10.08 -3.20
C TYR A 274 24.49 -10.69 -3.98
N LYS A 275 24.26 -11.99 -3.83
CA LYS A 275 23.23 -12.72 -4.62
C LYS A 275 22.42 -13.61 -3.71
N ALA A 276 21.13 -13.68 -3.96
CA ALA A 276 20.31 -14.75 -3.42
C ALA A 276 20.71 -16.06 -4.10
N VAL A 277 21.09 -17.10 -3.34
CA VAL A 277 21.61 -18.37 -3.85
C VAL A 277 20.76 -19.57 -3.41
N GLU A 278 20.07 -19.49 -2.30
CA GLU A 278 19.21 -20.52 -1.78
C GLU A 278 17.76 -20.07 -1.81
N ASN A 279 16.85 -20.90 -2.28
CA ASN A 279 15.40 -20.66 -2.34
C ASN A 279 15.07 -19.23 -2.83
N ARG A 280 15.60 -18.88 -3.98
CA ARG A 280 15.47 -17.52 -4.56
C ARG A 280 14.01 -17.18 -4.80
N VAL A 281 13.60 -16.00 -4.33
CA VAL A 281 12.26 -15.44 -4.50
C VAL A 281 12.33 -14.24 -5.43
N SER A 282 11.58 -14.28 -6.51
CA SER A 282 11.38 -13.10 -7.38
C SER A 282 10.27 -12.20 -6.83
N VAL A 283 10.21 -10.96 -7.32
CA VAL A 283 9.09 -10.06 -7.01
C VAL A 283 7.75 -10.67 -7.44
N ASN A 284 7.73 -11.39 -8.55
CA ASN A 284 6.51 -12.06 -9.02
C ASN A 284 6.09 -13.23 -8.10
N ASP A 285 7.04 -13.95 -7.49
CA ASP A 285 6.72 -14.99 -6.49
C ASP A 285 6.16 -14.37 -5.21
N LEU A 286 6.71 -13.23 -4.77
CA LEU A 286 6.17 -12.45 -3.67
C LEU A 286 4.72 -12.02 -3.96
N HIS A 287 4.46 -11.47 -5.15
CA HIS A 287 3.12 -11.05 -5.56
C HIS A 287 2.14 -12.24 -5.65
N ALA A 288 2.59 -13.37 -6.21
CA ALA A 288 1.78 -14.59 -6.26
C ALA A 288 1.40 -15.07 -4.84
N THR A 289 2.35 -15.02 -3.91
CA THR A 289 2.14 -15.42 -2.52
C THR A 289 1.18 -14.47 -1.80
N ILE A 290 1.33 -13.15 -1.98
CA ILE A 290 0.41 -12.16 -1.40
C ILE A 290 -1.01 -12.36 -1.96
N LEU A 291 -1.16 -12.54 -3.28
CA LEU A 291 -2.48 -12.77 -3.89
C LEU A 291 -3.11 -14.08 -3.37
N HIS A 292 -2.31 -15.15 -3.22
CA HIS A 292 -2.78 -16.42 -2.66
C HIS A 292 -3.30 -16.25 -1.23
N LEU A 293 -2.56 -15.54 -0.36
CA LEU A 293 -3.00 -15.24 1.01
C LEU A 293 -4.28 -14.39 1.07
N LEU A 294 -4.53 -13.60 0.03
CA LEU A 294 -5.78 -12.85 -0.13
C LEU A 294 -6.91 -13.69 -0.76
N GLY A 295 -6.73 -15.01 -0.95
CA GLY A 295 -7.70 -15.89 -1.58
C GLY A 295 -7.82 -15.72 -3.10
N ILE A 296 -6.83 -15.09 -3.74
CA ILE A 296 -6.83 -14.83 -5.18
C ILE A 296 -5.87 -15.81 -5.88
N ASP A 297 -6.38 -16.51 -6.87
CA ASP A 297 -5.54 -17.23 -7.82
C ASP A 297 -4.90 -16.23 -8.80
N HIS A 298 -3.59 -16.03 -8.67
CA HIS A 298 -2.83 -15.04 -9.45
C HIS A 298 -2.78 -15.37 -10.95
N GLU A 299 -3.03 -16.61 -11.36
CA GLU A 299 -3.06 -17.03 -12.76
C GLU A 299 -4.43 -16.75 -13.39
N ARG A 300 -5.50 -16.83 -12.61
CA ARG A 300 -6.88 -16.61 -13.05
C ARG A 300 -7.31 -15.14 -12.98
N LEU A 301 -6.67 -14.33 -12.12
CA LEU A 301 -6.96 -12.90 -12.04
C LEU A 301 -6.33 -12.19 -13.24
N THR A 302 -7.07 -12.10 -14.33
CA THR A 302 -6.64 -11.49 -15.58
C THR A 302 -7.48 -10.27 -15.95
N TYR A 303 -6.89 -9.41 -16.79
CA TYR A 303 -7.58 -8.30 -17.43
C TYR A 303 -7.17 -8.22 -18.89
N PHE A 304 -8.18 -8.31 -19.81
CA PHE A 304 -7.94 -8.21 -21.23
C PHE A 304 -7.66 -6.77 -21.65
N PHE A 305 -6.48 -6.54 -22.23
CA PHE A 305 -6.05 -5.23 -22.70
C PHE A 305 -5.14 -5.37 -23.93
N ASN A 306 -5.38 -4.54 -24.94
CA ASN A 306 -4.57 -4.53 -26.18
C ASN A 306 -4.28 -5.93 -26.77
N GLY A 307 -5.32 -6.79 -26.86
CA GLY A 307 -5.22 -8.06 -27.56
C GLY A 307 -4.74 -9.25 -26.74
N ARG A 308 -4.42 -9.08 -25.45
CA ARG A 308 -4.05 -10.19 -24.56
C ARG A 308 -4.61 -10.04 -23.14
N ASP A 309 -4.66 -11.16 -22.42
CA ASP A 309 -4.91 -11.15 -20.99
C ASP A 309 -3.64 -10.84 -20.23
N PHE A 310 -3.72 -9.85 -19.33
CA PHE A 310 -2.65 -9.48 -18.42
C PHE A 310 -2.98 -9.92 -16.99
N ARG A 311 -1.95 -10.26 -16.23
CA ARG A 311 -2.02 -10.51 -14.80
C ARG A 311 -0.89 -9.77 -14.07
N LEU A 312 -0.99 -9.59 -12.75
CA LEU A 312 0.04 -8.90 -11.95
C LEU A 312 1.41 -9.59 -12.08
N THR A 313 1.42 -10.92 -12.05
CA THR A 313 2.63 -11.75 -12.11
C THR A 313 3.15 -11.99 -13.52
N ASP A 314 2.53 -11.40 -14.54
CA ASP A 314 2.80 -11.61 -15.97
C ASP A 314 2.82 -13.11 -16.33
N VAL A 315 3.94 -13.64 -16.80
CA VAL A 315 4.13 -15.06 -17.15
C VAL A 315 4.84 -15.86 -16.06
N ALA A 316 5.15 -15.23 -14.93
CA ALA A 316 5.93 -15.79 -13.82
C ALA A 316 5.08 -15.88 -12.54
N GLY A 317 5.75 -16.08 -11.40
CA GLY A 317 5.16 -16.13 -10.07
C GLY A 317 4.87 -17.56 -9.62
N LYS A 318 5.42 -17.91 -8.46
CA LYS A 318 5.15 -19.14 -7.74
C LYS A 318 4.78 -18.83 -6.31
N VAL A 319 3.72 -19.43 -5.79
CA VAL A 319 3.36 -19.32 -4.38
C VAL A 319 4.42 -20.03 -3.53
N ILE A 320 4.92 -19.34 -2.52
CA ILE A 320 5.92 -19.86 -1.58
C ILE A 320 5.18 -20.57 -0.45
N ASN A 321 4.84 -21.85 -0.64
CA ASN A 321 4.03 -22.61 0.30
C ASN A 321 4.72 -22.85 1.65
N GLU A 322 6.04 -22.86 1.68
CA GLU A 322 6.87 -23.14 2.86
C GLU A 322 6.72 -22.09 3.97
N ILE A 323 6.33 -20.86 3.61
CA ILE A 323 6.09 -19.77 4.58
C ILE A 323 4.62 -19.63 4.99
N LEU A 324 3.73 -20.46 4.45
CA LEU A 324 2.31 -20.44 4.76
C LEU A 324 1.98 -21.31 5.98
N CYS A 325 0.98 -20.89 6.75
CA CYS A 325 0.42 -21.71 7.83
C CYS A 325 -0.41 -22.86 7.22
N LEU A 326 -0.13 -24.09 7.63
CA LEU A 326 -0.79 -25.31 7.09
C LEU A 326 -2.31 -25.37 7.33
N LEU A 327 -2.82 -24.58 8.27
CA LEU A 327 -4.26 -24.51 8.59
C LEU A 327 -4.98 -23.38 7.83
N TYR A 328 -4.25 -22.62 7.01
CA TYR A 328 -4.83 -21.54 6.24
C TYR A 328 -5.53 -22.09 5.00
N THR A 329 -6.84 -22.21 5.05
CA THR A 329 -7.67 -22.49 3.88
C THR A 329 -8.05 -21.15 3.26
N SER A 330 -7.94 -21.05 1.94
CA SER A 330 -8.13 -19.83 1.11
C SER A 330 -9.54 -19.21 1.14
N ASP A 331 -10.37 -19.57 2.11
CA ASP A 331 -11.79 -19.22 2.11
C ASP A 331 -12.11 -17.92 2.85
N LEU A 332 -11.13 -17.28 3.48
CA LEU A 332 -11.33 -16.00 4.20
C LEU A 332 -10.65 -14.84 3.46
N PRO A 333 -11.38 -13.76 3.16
CA PRO A 333 -10.81 -12.57 2.56
C PRO A 333 -9.89 -11.87 3.55
N THR A 334 -8.60 -11.86 3.27
CA THR A 334 -7.57 -11.17 4.06
C THR A 334 -7.40 -9.73 3.58
N ASN A 335 -7.20 -8.79 4.51
CA ASN A 335 -6.81 -7.42 4.21
C ASN A 335 -5.28 -7.31 4.18
N CYS A 336 -4.74 -6.33 3.48
CA CYS A 336 -3.30 -6.18 3.34
C CYS A 336 -2.84 -4.77 3.69
N VAL A 337 -1.76 -4.68 4.51
CA VAL A 337 -0.98 -3.47 4.77
C VAL A 337 0.44 -3.69 4.23
N VAL A 338 0.85 -2.85 3.29
CA VAL A 338 2.18 -2.90 2.64
C VAL A 338 2.89 -1.58 2.76
#